data_cea4230610c7b4d0549646fc896fb6d3
#
_entry.id   cea4230610c7b4d0549646fc896fb6d3
#
_cell.length_a   1.000
_cell.length_b   1.000
_cell.length_c   1.000
_cell.angle_alpha   90.00
_cell.angle_beta   90.00
_cell.angle_gamma   90.00
#
_symmetry.space_group_name_H-M   'P 1'
#
loop_
_entity.id
_entity.type
_entity.pdbx_description
1 polymer ?
#
loop_
_entity_poly.entity_id
_entity_poly.type
_entity_poly.pdbx_seq_one_letter_code
_entity_poly.pdbx_strand_id
1 'polypeptide(L)'
;MSMRQTGGWRRRSLSHAPGMLFPMPADVGPLLLLVAAASVILGTVLQRVSGMGVGLVVAPTLALLLGPVAGVLLTNITTTVSAVLIGITLRRDIDWRRYRHLAPLIVVGSVPGALLVGAADRSWLEVIIGLALLGTLLTTALVRIPPVSGAVPAAVAGTAGGFLNTAVGVAAPAMLVYAQATNWSQRSFAATLQPIFFTMGLTSVITKVGLGAAPISGLPPLSVIGLVVAMVPVGILVGGRVARRVPAEMGRRVAVVVVSAGAVMLLARGVGGLAGMF
;
A
#
# COMPACT_ATOMS: atom_id res chain seq x y z
N MET A 1 -19.47 71.28 -10.96
CA MET A 1 -18.38 70.50 -11.58
C MET A 1 -17.81 69.61 -10.48
N SER A 2 -18.28 68.40 -10.44
CA SER A 2 -17.93 67.44 -9.37
C SER A 2 -17.84 66.05 -9.99
N MET A 3 -16.64 65.54 -10.15
CA MET A 3 -16.38 64.15 -10.55
C MET A 3 -16.37 63.26 -9.30
N ARG A 4 -17.37 62.38 -9.21
CA ARG A 4 -17.38 61.25 -8.30
C ARG A 4 -16.58 60.13 -8.94
N GLN A 5 -15.45 59.78 -8.35
CA GLN A 5 -14.75 58.52 -8.64
C GLN A 5 -15.35 57.43 -7.76
N THR A 6 -16.09 56.51 -8.38
CA THR A 6 -16.55 55.27 -7.76
C THR A 6 -15.46 54.25 -7.83
N GLY A 7 -14.85 53.95 -6.68
CA GLY A 7 -13.87 52.87 -6.51
C GLY A 7 -14.51 51.49 -6.76
N GLY A 8 -14.20 50.87 -7.89
CA GLY A 8 -14.56 49.50 -8.19
C GLY A 8 -13.74 48.54 -7.38
N TRP A 9 -14.35 47.93 -6.37
CA TRP A 9 -13.80 46.75 -5.71
C TRP A 9 -13.80 45.59 -6.71
N ARG A 10 -12.66 45.33 -7.36
CA ARG A 10 -12.43 44.09 -8.09
C ARG A 10 -12.50 42.96 -7.09
N ARG A 11 -13.59 42.21 -7.09
CA ARG A 11 -13.66 40.88 -6.54
C ARG A 11 -12.62 40.06 -7.29
N ARG A 12 -11.46 39.80 -6.64
CA ARG A 12 -10.60 38.73 -7.06
C ARG A 12 -11.42 37.46 -6.86
N SER A 13 -11.98 36.93 -7.91
CA SER A 13 -12.44 35.57 -7.96
C SER A 13 -11.21 34.70 -7.68
N LEU A 14 -11.15 34.15 -6.47
CA LEU A 14 -10.32 32.99 -6.20
C LEU A 14 -10.91 31.85 -7.03
N SER A 15 -10.55 31.83 -8.32
CA SER A 15 -10.66 30.64 -9.11
C SER A 15 -9.76 29.62 -8.40
N HIS A 16 -10.37 28.73 -7.64
CA HIS A 16 -9.75 27.46 -7.27
C HIS A 16 -9.26 26.86 -8.58
N ALA A 17 -7.96 26.94 -8.83
CA ALA A 17 -7.33 26.14 -9.86
C ALA A 17 -7.66 24.69 -9.51
N PRO A 18 -8.42 23.96 -10.36
CA PRO A 18 -8.56 22.53 -10.16
C PRO A 18 -7.15 21.95 -10.18
N GLY A 19 -6.83 21.17 -9.15
CA GLY A 19 -5.51 20.63 -8.89
C GLY A 19 -4.80 20.25 -10.17
N MET A 20 -3.54 20.63 -10.28
CA MET A 20 -2.66 20.14 -11.33
C MET A 20 -2.55 18.62 -11.20
N LEU A 21 -3.51 17.94 -11.82
CA LEU A 21 -3.37 16.55 -12.21
C LEU A 21 -2.17 16.54 -13.16
N PHE A 22 -1.04 16.06 -12.67
CA PHE A 22 0.10 15.79 -13.54
C PHE A 22 -0.39 14.82 -14.62
N PRO A 23 -0.35 15.20 -15.91
CA PRO A 23 -0.67 14.28 -16.96
C PRO A 23 0.35 13.14 -16.85
N MET A 24 -0.12 11.92 -16.57
CA MET A 24 0.70 10.75 -16.78
C MET A 24 1.15 10.82 -18.24
N PRO A 25 2.45 10.61 -18.55
CA PRO A 25 2.89 10.56 -19.93
C PRO A 25 2.02 9.56 -20.67
N ALA A 26 1.43 9.97 -21.79
CA ALA A 26 0.58 9.10 -22.59
C ALA A 26 1.36 7.86 -23.08
N ASP A 27 2.67 7.97 -23.15
CA ASP A 27 3.61 6.90 -23.45
C ASP A 27 4.26 6.39 -22.16
N VAL A 28 3.62 5.41 -21.55
CA VAL A 28 4.26 4.63 -20.48
C VAL A 28 5.39 3.85 -21.14
N GLY A 29 6.62 4.32 -20.98
CA GLY A 29 7.78 3.72 -21.62
C GLY A 29 7.93 2.23 -21.26
N PRO A 30 8.43 1.40 -22.20
CA PRO A 30 8.56 -0.05 -22.00
C PRO A 30 9.37 -0.42 -20.75
N LEU A 31 10.33 0.39 -20.37
CA LEU A 31 11.11 0.20 -19.15
C LEU A 31 10.25 0.32 -17.89
N LEU A 32 9.35 1.30 -17.82
CA LEU A 32 8.44 1.46 -16.69
C LEU A 32 7.51 0.24 -16.54
N LEU A 33 6.98 -0.27 -17.66
CA LEU A 33 6.16 -1.47 -17.68
C LEU A 33 6.94 -2.70 -17.20
N LEU A 34 8.19 -2.85 -17.64
CA LEU A 34 9.06 -3.95 -17.22
C LEU A 34 9.36 -3.90 -15.72
N VAL A 35 9.69 -2.72 -15.18
CA VAL A 35 9.97 -2.55 -13.75
C VAL A 35 8.71 -2.80 -12.93
N ALA A 36 7.56 -2.31 -13.37
CA ALA A 36 6.28 -2.57 -12.71
C ALA A 36 5.96 -4.07 -12.69
N ALA A 37 6.05 -4.75 -13.83
CA ALA A 37 5.83 -6.19 -13.97
C ALA A 37 6.80 -7.00 -13.08
N ALA A 38 8.08 -6.68 -13.12
CA ALA A 38 9.11 -7.33 -12.32
C ALA A 38 8.85 -7.15 -10.82
N SER A 39 8.44 -5.95 -10.39
CA SER A 39 8.10 -5.68 -8.98
C SER A 39 6.92 -6.52 -8.51
N VAL A 40 5.89 -6.68 -9.33
CA VAL A 40 4.71 -7.50 -9.01
C VAL A 40 5.09 -8.98 -8.92
N ILE A 41 5.86 -9.49 -9.89
CA ILE A 41 6.33 -10.87 -9.84
C ILE A 41 7.15 -11.08 -8.57
N LEU A 42 8.14 -10.22 -8.30
CA LEU A 42 8.99 -10.34 -7.11
C LEU A 42 8.18 -10.24 -5.82
N GLY A 43 7.30 -9.26 -5.70
CA GLY A 43 6.43 -9.09 -4.53
C GLY A 43 5.53 -10.30 -4.29
N THR A 44 4.96 -10.86 -5.36
CA THR A 44 4.09 -12.03 -5.27
C THR A 44 4.89 -13.31 -4.94
N VAL A 45 6.10 -13.46 -5.49
CA VAL A 45 7.03 -14.54 -5.11
C VAL A 45 7.35 -14.46 -3.63
N LEU A 46 7.71 -13.28 -3.13
CA LEU A 46 8.02 -13.06 -1.71
C LEU A 46 6.79 -13.31 -0.83
N GLN A 47 5.61 -12.89 -1.25
CA GLN A 47 4.37 -13.19 -0.53
C GLN A 47 4.13 -14.70 -0.43
N ARG A 48 4.40 -15.45 -1.51
CA ARG A 48 4.26 -16.90 -1.50
C ARG A 48 5.27 -17.59 -0.59
N VAL A 49 6.48 -17.07 -0.48
CA VAL A 49 7.57 -17.62 0.34
C VAL A 49 7.40 -17.27 1.83
N SER A 50 7.07 -16.02 2.14
CA SER A 50 7.07 -15.48 3.51
C SER A 50 5.69 -15.18 4.09
N GLY A 51 4.63 -15.22 3.25
CA GLY A 51 3.27 -14.84 3.62
C GLY A 51 3.00 -13.32 3.52
N MET A 52 4.03 -12.50 3.41
CA MET A 52 3.95 -11.05 3.34
C MET A 52 4.96 -10.53 2.30
N GLY A 53 4.52 -9.83 1.25
CA GLY A 53 5.51 -9.39 0.27
C GLY A 53 5.01 -8.40 -0.77
N VAL A 54 3.79 -8.58 -1.30
CA VAL A 54 3.32 -7.73 -2.39
C VAL A 54 3.36 -6.27 -1.99
N GLY A 55 2.70 -5.88 -0.91
CA GLY A 55 2.70 -4.48 -0.46
C GLY A 55 4.09 -3.93 -0.16
N LEU A 56 4.99 -4.74 0.41
CA LEU A 56 6.34 -4.29 0.77
C LEU A 56 7.21 -3.94 -0.45
N VAL A 57 7.09 -4.68 -1.54
CA VAL A 57 7.92 -4.46 -2.75
C VAL A 57 7.20 -3.61 -3.78
N VAL A 58 5.92 -3.89 -4.00
CA VAL A 58 5.15 -3.24 -5.07
C VAL A 58 4.81 -1.80 -4.71
N ALA A 59 4.45 -1.52 -3.42
CA ALA A 59 4.08 -0.16 -3.03
C ALA A 59 5.19 0.87 -3.26
N PRO A 60 6.42 0.71 -2.75
CA PRO A 60 7.47 1.69 -3.01
C PRO A 60 7.82 1.78 -4.50
N THR A 61 7.88 0.65 -5.22
CA THR A 61 8.21 0.65 -6.65
C THR A 61 7.16 1.40 -7.47
N LEU A 62 5.88 1.07 -7.28
CA LEU A 62 4.82 1.75 -8.03
C LEU A 62 4.60 3.19 -7.57
N ALA A 63 4.84 3.52 -6.29
CA ALA A 63 4.81 4.90 -5.81
C ALA A 63 5.91 5.76 -6.46
N LEU A 64 7.10 5.21 -6.65
CA LEU A 64 8.20 5.88 -7.37
C LEU A 64 7.90 6.06 -8.87
N LEU A 65 7.29 5.07 -9.50
CA LEU A 65 7.02 5.06 -10.94
C LEU A 65 5.78 5.91 -11.31
N LEU A 66 4.70 5.77 -10.56
CA LEU A 66 3.38 6.31 -10.89
C LEU A 66 2.92 7.44 -9.96
N GLY A 67 3.73 7.75 -8.95
CA GLY A 67 3.35 8.63 -7.85
C GLY A 67 2.66 7.89 -6.70
N PRO A 68 2.61 8.52 -5.50
CA PRO A 68 2.17 7.85 -4.28
C PRO A 68 0.71 7.38 -4.34
N VAL A 69 -0.22 8.19 -4.84
CA VAL A 69 -1.65 7.85 -4.87
C VAL A 69 -1.93 6.69 -5.82
N ALA A 70 -1.51 6.82 -7.09
CA ALA A 70 -1.75 5.80 -8.12
C ALA A 70 -0.96 4.51 -7.82
N GLY A 71 0.29 4.64 -7.36
CA GLY A 71 1.14 3.50 -7.02
C GLY A 71 0.58 2.67 -5.87
N VAL A 72 0.14 3.32 -4.78
CA VAL A 72 -0.48 2.61 -3.65
C VAL A 72 -1.85 2.02 -4.02
N LEU A 73 -2.65 2.73 -4.83
CA LEU A 73 -3.92 2.20 -5.32
C LEU A 73 -3.72 0.91 -6.12
N LEU A 74 -2.78 0.94 -7.08
CA LEU A 74 -2.46 -0.21 -7.92
C LEU A 74 -1.87 -1.37 -7.11
N THR A 75 -1.06 -1.06 -6.09
CA THR A 75 -0.60 -2.06 -5.11
C THR A 75 -1.77 -2.73 -4.40
N ASN A 76 -2.77 -1.97 -3.97
CA ASN A 76 -3.94 -2.53 -3.29
C ASN A 76 -4.80 -3.41 -4.21
N ILE A 77 -4.95 -3.03 -5.49
CA ILE A 77 -5.60 -3.88 -6.51
C ILE A 77 -4.82 -5.19 -6.67
N THR A 78 -3.50 -5.11 -6.83
CA THR A 78 -2.61 -6.27 -6.97
C THR A 78 -2.69 -7.20 -5.75
N THR A 79 -2.64 -6.61 -4.55
CA THR A 79 -2.74 -7.34 -3.28
C THR A 79 -4.10 -8.03 -3.14
N THR A 80 -5.19 -7.38 -3.54
CA THR A 80 -6.54 -7.96 -3.53
C THR A 80 -6.60 -9.20 -4.42
N VAL A 81 -6.09 -9.11 -5.65
CA VAL A 81 -6.08 -10.24 -6.60
C VAL A 81 -5.19 -11.37 -6.08
N SER A 82 -3.98 -11.07 -5.61
CA SER A 82 -3.07 -12.08 -5.08
C SER A 82 -3.62 -12.79 -3.84
N ALA A 83 -4.30 -12.04 -2.98
CA ALA A 83 -4.93 -12.56 -1.78
C ALA A 83 -6.05 -13.56 -2.10
N VAL A 84 -6.87 -13.30 -3.11
CA VAL A 84 -7.89 -14.26 -3.58
C VAL A 84 -7.22 -15.54 -4.07
N LEU A 85 -6.26 -15.42 -4.98
CA LEU A 85 -5.62 -16.58 -5.61
C LEU A 85 -4.83 -17.45 -4.60
N ILE A 86 -4.09 -16.82 -3.68
CA ILE A 86 -3.35 -17.53 -2.64
C ILE A 86 -4.32 -18.07 -1.59
N GLY A 87 -5.34 -17.28 -1.21
CA GLY A 87 -6.36 -17.66 -0.23
C GLY A 87 -7.12 -18.93 -0.59
N ILE A 88 -7.45 -19.13 -1.86
CA ILE A 88 -8.07 -20.36 -2.36
C ILE A 88 -7.20 -21.59 -2.02
N THR A 89 -5.88 -21.48 -2.14
CA THR A 89 -4.94 -22.58 -1.87
C THR A 89 -4.77 -22.85 -0.38
N LEU A 90 -4.93 -21.81 0.47
CA LEU A 90 -4.71 -21.89 1.92
C LEU A 90 -6.02 -21.93 2.74
N ARG A 91 -7.17 -22.05 2.09
CA ARG A 91 -8.51 -21.89 2.69
C ARG A 91 -8.78 -22.76 3.92
N ARG A 92 -8.16 -23.94 4.00
CA ARG A 92 -8.34 -24.90 5.11
C ARG A 92 -7.69 -24.47 6.42
N ASP A 93 -6.69 -23.59 6.34
CA ASP A 93 -5.90 -23.14 7.48
C ASP A 93 -6.32 -21.73 7.97
N ILE A 94 -7.37 -21.15 7.36
CA ILE A 94 -7.88 -19.83 7.72
C ILE A 94 -8.58 -19.86 9.07
N ASP A 95 -8.14 -19.00 9.99
CA ASP A 95 -8.85 -18.73 11.24
C ASP A 95 -9.94 -17.66 11.02
N TRP A 96 -11.12 -18.15 10.62
CA TRP A 96 -12.28 -17.28 10.37
C TRP A 96 -12.75 -16.51 11.61
N ARG A 97 -12.47 -17.01 12.81
CA ARG A 97 -12.83 -16.32 14.05
C ARG A 97 -12.00 -15.06 14.20
N ARG A 98 -10.68 -15.16 14.08
CA ARG A 98 -9.79 -14.00 14.14
C ARG A 98 -10.04 -13.03 12.99
N TYR A 99 -10.26 -13.52 11.77
CA TYR A 99 -10.60 -12.68 10.64
C TYR A 99 -11.85 -11.84 10.91
N ARG A 100 -12.93 -12.44 11.41
CA ARG A 100 -14.18 -11.70 11.71
C ARG A 100 -14.02 -10.61 12.76
N HIS A 101 -13.08 -10.73 13.69
CA HIS A 101 -12.77 -9.67 14.65
C HIS A 101 -11.94 -8.55 14.03
N LEU A 102 -11.05 -8.85 13.08
CA LEU A 102 -10.18 -7.87 12.46
C LEU A 102 -10.86 -7.10 11.30
N ALA A 103 -11.69 -7.78 10.51
CA ALA A 103 -12.27 -7.23 9.30
C ALA A 103 -13.04 -5.91 9.49
N PRO A 104 -13.97 -5.76 10.45
CA PRO A 104 -14.65 -4.48 10.66
C PRO A 104 -13.71 -3.36 11.10
N LEU A 105 -12.69 -3.68 11.89
CA LEU A 105 -11.70 -2.71 12.37
C LEU A 105 -10.78 -2.23 11.25
N ILE A 106 -10.48 -3.09 10.29
CA ILE A 106 -9.77 -2.75 9.06
C ILE A 106 -10.56 -1.72 8.24
N VAL A 107 -11.87 -1.93 8.09
CA VAL A 107 -12.75 -0.99 7.39
C VAL A 107 -12.73 0.38 8.08
N VAL A 108 -12.87 0.39 9.41
CA VAL A 108 -12.80 1.63 10.22
C VAL A 108 -11.46 2.34 10.02
N GLY A 109 -10.34 1.61 10.05
CA GLY A 109 -9.02 2.19 9.84
C GLY A 109 -8.77 2.69 8.41
N SER A 110 -9.43 2.11 7.41
CA SER A 110 -9.26 2.51 6.01
C SER A 110 -9.79 3.93 5.72
N VAL A 111 -10.83 4.38 6.43
CA VAL A 111 -11.41 5.70 6.23
C VAL A 111 -10.42 6.83 6.52
N PRO A 112 -9.84 6.94 7.74
CA PRO A 112 -8.85 7.99 8.01
C PRO A 112 -7.60 7.85 7.13
N GLY A 113 -7.23 6.65 6.71
CA GLY A 113 -6.15 6.44 5.73
C GLY A 113 -6.46 7.08 4.38
N ALA A 114 -7.68 6.94 3.87
CA ALA A 114 -8.10 7.57 2.62
C ALA A 114 -8.22 9.09 2.75
N LEU A 115 -8.71 9.60 3.89
CA LEU A 115 -8.76 11.05 4.17
C LEU A 115 -7.35 11.66 4.20
N LEU A 116 -6.38 10.98 4.82
CA LEU A 116 -4.97 11.40 4.80
C LEU A 116 -4.45 11.50 3.37
N VAL A 117 -4.70 10.49 2.54
CA VAL A 117 -4.27 10.48 1.13
C VAL A 117 -4.89 11.62 0.33
N GLY A 118 -6.17 11.97 0.60
CA GLY A 118 -6.86 13.07 -0.07
C GLY A 118 -6.43 14.47 0.41
N ALA A 119 -5.91 14.58 1.64
CA ALA A 119 -5.54 15.85 2.25
C ALA A 119 -4.04 16.18 2.11
N ALA A 120 -3.17 15.18 1.96
CA ALA A 120 -1.73 15.38 1.94
C ALA A 120 -1.21 15.62 0.52
N ASP A 121 -0.28 16.54 0.38
CA ASP A 121 0.45 16.76 -0.86
C ASP A 121 1.33 15.56 -1.21
N ARG A 122 1.69 15.46 -2.49
CA ARG A 122 2.52 14.38 -3.02
C ARG A 122 3.80 14.16 -2.21
N SER A 123 4.53 15.23 -1.92
CA SER A 123 5.82 15.16 -1.20
C SER A 123 5.64 14.63 0.22
N TRP A 124 4.57 15.04 0.92
CA TRP A 124 4.23 14.49 2.23
C TRP A 124 3.86 13.02 2.17
N LEU A 125 3.10 12.60 1.16
CA LEU A 125 2.77 11.18 0.98
C LEU A 125 4.03 10.34 0.72
N GLU A 126 4.97 10.82 -0.09
CA GLU A 126 6.25 10.13 -0.34
C GLU A 126 7.08 9.98 0.95
N VAL A 127 7.12 11.02 1.81
CA VAL A 127 7.75 10.96 3.14
C VAL A 127 7.06 9.96 4.04
N ILE A 128 5.72 10.02 4.13
CA ILE A 128 4.92 9.12 4.98
C ILE A 128 5.11 7.65 4.56
N ILE A 129 5.08 7.37 3.26
CA ILE A 129 5.32 6.02 2.74
C ILE A 129 6.73 5.55 3.09
N GLY A 130 7.74 6.37 2.87
CA GLY A 130 9.13 6.04 3.17
C GLY A 130 9.36 5.77 4.65
N LEU A 131 8.83 6.62 5.55
CA LEU A 131 8.91 6.42 7.00
C LEU A 131 8.17 5.17 7.45
N ALA A 132 6.98 4.91 6.92
CA ALA A 132 6.21 3.73 7.27
C ALA A 132 6.90 2.43 6.83
N LEU A 133 7.56 2.44 5.66
CA LEU A 133 8.36 1.30 5.19
C LEU A 133 9.57 1.05 6.10
N LEU A 134 10.34 2.08 6.46
CA LEU A 134 11.45 1.96 7.41
C LEU A 134 10.95 1.52 8.78
N GLY A 135 9.86 2.09 9.27
CA GLY A 135 9.21 1.69 10.51
C GLY A 135 8.79 0.22 10.48
N THR A 136 8.32 -0.28 9.32
CA THR A 136 8.03 -1.70 9.10
C THR A 136 9.26 -2.58 9.31
N LEU A 137 10.37 -2.22 8.68
CA LEU A 137 11.62 -2.97 8.80
C LEU A 137 12.13 -2.96 10.25
N LEU A 138 12.10 -1.80 10.89
CA LEU A 138 12.53 -1.63 12.27
C LEU A 138 11.66 -2.45 13.24
N THR A 139 10.33 -2.38 13.09
CA THR A 139 9.39 -3.15 13.91
C THR A 139 9.63 -4.65 13.77
N THR A 140 9.83 -5.14 12.55
CA THR A 140 10.07 -6.56 12.30
C THR A 140 11.43 -7.05 12.82
N ALA A 141 12.41 -6.15 12.95
CA ALA A 141 13.76 -6.48 13.43
C ALA A 141 13.90 -6.39 14.96
N LEU A 142 13.26 -5.42 15.60
CA LEU A 142 13.54 -5.06 16.99
C LEU A 142 12.40 -5.37 17.97
N VAL A 143 11.15 -5.40 17.50
CA VAL A 143 10.02 -5.50 18.41
C VAL A 143 9.77 -6.94 18.82
N ARG A 144 9.97 -7.23 20.10
CA ARG A 144 9.51 -8.42 20.79
C ARG A 144 8.40 -8.01 21.73
N ILE A 145 7.19 -8.48 21.48
CA ILE A 145 6.02 -8.14 22.28
C ILE A 145 5.68 -9.32 23.20
N PRO A 146 5.53 -9.09 24.50
CA PRO A 146 5.03 -10.11 25.38
C PRO A 146 3.60 -10.52 24.97
N PRO A 147 3.18 -11.77 25.24
CA PRO A 147 1.83 -12.22 24.93
C PRO A 147 0.79 -11.35 25.64
N VAL A 148 -0.19 -10.84 24.86
CA VAL A 148 -1.28 -10.01 25.36
C VAL A 148 -2.61 -10.68 25.01
N SER A 149 -3.52 -10.71 25.97
CA SER A 149 -4.87 -11.26 25.79
C SER A 149 -5.91 -10.14 25.68
N GLY A 150 -7.06 -10.46 25.08
CA GLY A 150 -8.20 -9.56 25.02
C GLY A 150 -8.48 -8.98 23.62
N ALA A 151 -9.44 -8.07 23.56
CA ALA A 151 -9.90 -7.46 22.31
C ALA A 151 -9.01 -6.30 21.81
N VAL A 152 -8.27 -5.66 22.73
CA VAL A 152 -7.46 -4.47 22.44
C VAL A 152 -6.39 -4.73 21.37
N PRO A 153 -5.60 -5.82 21.41
CA PRO A 153 -4.62 -6.11 20.35
C PRO A 153 -5.25 -6.22 18.96
N ALA A 154 -6.43 -6.85 18.87
CA ALA A 154 -7.16 -6.96 17.60
C ALA A 154 -7.67 -5.59 17.12
N ALA A 155 -8.18 -4.75 18.05
CA ALA A 155 -8.65 -3.41 17.73
C ALA A 155 -7.53 -2.53 17.18
N VAL A 156 -6.39 -2.50 17.87
CA VAL A 156 -5.21 -1.73 17.44
C VAL A 156 -4.68 -2.24 16.10
N ALA A 157 -4.49 -3.56 15.98
CA ALA A 157 -3.92 -4.15 14.76
C ALA A 157 -4.83 -3.98 13.54
N GLY A 158 -6.14 -4.21 13.70
CA GLY A 158 -7.12 -4.05 12.62
C GLY A 158 -7.20 -2.61 12.13
N THR A 159 -7.37 -1.67 13.07
CA THR A 159 -7.47 -0.23 12.73
C THR A 159 -6.17 0.32 12.16
N ALA A 160 -5.03 0.06 12.82
CA ALA A 160 -3.72 0.48 12.32
C ALA A 160 -3.37 -0.19 10.99
N GLY A 161 -3.69 -1.48 10.83
CA GLY A 161 -3.49 -2.21 9.58
C GLY A 161 -4.30 -1.65 8.42
N GLY A 162 -5.59 -1.35 8.65
CA GLY A 162 -6.46 -0.72 7.66
C GLY A 162 -5.97 0.69 7.27
N PHE A 163 -5.60 1.50 8.26
CA PHE A 163 -5.02 2.82 8.04
C PHE A 163 -3.73 2.76 7.22
N LEU A 164 -2.73 1.99 7.68
CA LEU A 164 -1.43 1.86 7.01
C LEU A 164 -1.57 1.28 5.61
N ASN A 165 -2.41 0.26 5.42
CA ASN A 165 -2.64 -0.30 4.09
C ASN A 165 -3.24 0.73 3.15
N THR A 166 -4.18 1.54 3.62
CA THR A 166 -4.85 2.54 2.79
C THR A 166 -3.94 3.73 2.51
N ALA A 167 -3.21 4.22 3.50
CA ALA A 167 -2.32 5.37 3.34
C ALA A 167 -1.03 5.02 2.56
N VAL A 168 -0.44 3.83 2.82
CA VAL A 168 0.93 3.47 2.43
C VAL A 168 0.99 2.23 1.52
N GLY A 169 -0.05 1.41 1.49
CA GLY A 169 -0.04 0.11 0.79
C GLY A 169 0.62 -1.02 1.57
N VAL A 170 0.92 -0.84 2.86
CA VAL A 170 1.66 -1.80 3.68
C VAL A 170 1.01 -1.97 5.05
N ALA A 171 0.51 -3.17 5.35
CA ALA A 171 -0.10 -3.51 6.64
C ALA A 171 0.71 -4.55 7.44
N ALA A 172 1.77 -5.08 6.85
CA ALA A 172 2.55 -6.17 7.42
C ALA A 172 3.00 -5.94 8.87
N PRO A 173 3.47 -4.73 9.29
CA PRO A 173 3.91 -4.52 10.68
C PRO A 173 2.78 -4.73 11.68
N ALA A 174 1.62 -4.12 11.45
CA ALA A 174 0.49 -4.21 12.37
C ALA A 174 0.03 -5.67 12.54
N MET A 175 -0.01 -6.42 11.45
CA MET A 175 -0.41 -7.83 11.48
C MET A 175 0.65 -8.71 12.14
N LEU A 176 1.95 -8.46 11.91
CA LEU A 176 3.03 -9.22 12.53
C LEU A 176 3.09 -8.99 14.05
N VAL A 177 2.98 -7.73 14.48
CA VAL A 177 2.89 -7.35 15.89
C VAL A 177 1.73 -8.08 16.57
N TYR A 178 0.57 -8.09 15.95
CA TYR A 178 -0.60 -8.80 16.45
C TYR A 178 -0.37 -10.33 16.52
N ALA A 179 0.26 -10.90 15.49
CA ALA A 179 0.55 -12.33 15.48
C ALA A 179 1.51 -12.73 16.61
N GLN A 180 2.55 -11.93 16.86
CA GLN A 180 3.49 -12.15 17.97
C GLN A 180 2.79 -11.97 19.33
N ALA A 181 2.05 -10.89 19.51
CA ALA A 181 1.33 -10.61 20.74
C ALA A 181 0.28 -11.67 21.10
N THR A 182 -0.24 -12.41 20.12
CA THR A 182 -1.27 -13.43 20.35
C THR A 182 -0.78 -14.87 20.15
N ASN A 183 0.53 -15.08 20.04
CA ASN A 183 1.14 -16.38 19.76
C ASN A 183 0.45 -17.12 18.60
N TRP A 184 0.16 -16.39 17.51
CA TRP A 184 -0.54 -16.97 16.37
C TRP A 184 0.35 -17.90 15.59
N SER A 185 -0.11 -19.13 15.34
CA SER A 185 0.69 -20.13 14.60
C SER A 185 0.97 -19.62 13.18
N GLN A 186 2.20 -19.74 12.73
CA GLN A 186 2.66 -19.24 11.42
C GLN A 186 1.79 -19.73 10.25
N ARG A 187 1.35 -20.99 10.29
CA ARG A 187 0.53 -21.58 9.24
C ARG A 187 -0.84 -20.92 9.14
N SER A 188 -1.54 -20.81 10.27
CA SER A 188 -2.86 -20.16 10.32
C SER A 188 -2.75 -18.66 10.08
N PHE A 189 -1.69 -18.00 10.57
CA PHE A 189 -1.42 -16.59 10.30
C PHE A 189 -1.28 -16.32 8.79
N ALA A 190 -0.37 -17.04 8.10
CA ALA A 190 -0.17 -16.86 6.66
C ALA A 190 -1.44 -17.12 5.84
N ALA A 191 -2.26 -18.07 6.24
CA ALA A 191 -3.54 -18.38 5.61
C ALA A 191 -4.58 -17.26 5.84
N THR A 192 -4.70 -16.79 7.10
CA THR A 192 -5.69 -15.79 7.48
C THR A 192 -5.31 -14.38 7.00
N LEU A 193 -4.03 -14.13 6.76
CA LEU A 193 -3.60 -12.89 6.10
C LEU A 193 -4.24 -12.71 4.71
N GLN A 194 -4.61 -13.79 4.02
CA GLN A 194 -5.19 -13.65 2.68
C GLN A 194 -6.56 -12.94 2.72
N PRO A 195 -7.58 -13.41 3.47
CA PRO A 195 -8.83 -12.65 3.56
C PRO A 195 -8.65 -11.28 4.23
N ILE A 196 -7.67 -11.10 5.12
CA ILE A 196 -7.32 -9.80 5.69
C ILE A 196 -6.81 -8.86 4.59
N PHE A 197 -5.87 -9.28 3.76
CA PHE A 197 -5.34 -8.47 2.65
C PHE A 197 -6.38 -8.20 1.56
N PHE A 198 -7.26 -9.17 1.29
CA PHE A 198 -8.41 -8.93 0.42
C PHE A 198 -9.27 -7.78 0.95
N THR A 199 -9.67 -7.85 2.23
CA THR A 199 -10.47 -6.78 2.86
C THR A 199 -9.73 -5.45 2.86
N MET A 200 -8.45 -5.42 3.26
CA MET A 200 -7.63 -4.21 3.26
C MET A 200 -7.50 -3.58 1.87
N GLY A 201 -7.21 -4.39 0.85
CA GLY A 201 -7.05 -3.90 -0.51
C GLY A 201 -8.37 -3.38 -1.08
N LEU A 202 -9.45 -4.16 -0.92
CA LEU A 202 -10.78 -3.78 -1.41
C LEU A 202 -11.29 -2.50 -0.72
N THR A 203 -11.24 -2.44 0.61
CA THR A 203 -11.68 -1.25 1.37
C THR A 203 -10.83 -0.03 1.05
N SER A 204 -9.52 -0.20 0.85
CA SER A 204 -8.63 0.89 0.44
C SER A 204 -9.04 1.47 -0.93
N VAL A 205 -9.33 0.62 -1.91
CA VAL A 205 -9.79 1.06 -3.23
C VAL A 205 -11.14 1.77 -3.11
N ILE A 206 -12.10 1.16 -2.43
CA ILE A 206 -13.45 1.73 -2.26
C ILE A 206 -13.40 3.08 -1.54
N THR A 207 -12.67 3.18 -0.43
CA THR A 207 -12.61 4.43 0.35
C THR A 207 -11.86 5.53 -0.39
N LYS A 208 -10.75 5.24 -1.07
CA LYS A 208 -10.02 6.25 -1.86
C LYS A 208 -10.83 6.78 -3.03
N VAL A 209 -11.50 5.90 -3.78
CA VAL A 209 -12.33 6.32 -4.91
C VAL A 209 -13.59 7.02 -4.41
N GLY A 210 -14.27 6.45 -3.41
CA GLY A 210 -15.51 6.99 -2.86
C GLY A 210 -15.36 8.34 -2.16
N LEU A 211 -14.22 8.60 -1.52
CA LEU A 211 -13.91 9.88 -0.87
C LEU A 211 -13.16 10.86 -1.80
N GLY A 212 -12.95 10.50 -3.08
CA GLY A 212 -12.28 11.37 -4.05
C GLY A 212 -10.76 11.51 -3.84
N ALA A 213 -10.16 10.74 -2.92
CA ALA A 213 -8.71 10.75 -2.68
C ALA A 213 -7.90 10.15 -3.84
N ALA A 214 -8.53 9.33 -4.67
CA ALA A 214 -7.99 8.81 -5.92
C ALA A 214 -9.07 8.94 -7.01
N PRO A 215 -9.16 10.08 -7.70
CA PRO A 215 -10.16 10.29 -8.74
C PRO A 215 -9.94 9.32 -9.91
N ILE A 216 -11.02 8.86 -10.51
CA ILE A 216 -10.99 7.89 -11.63
C ILE A 216 -10.15 8.42 -12.81
N SER A 217 -10.18 9.74 -13.04
CA SER A 217 -9.37 10.41 -14.07
C SER A 217 -7.86 10.35 -13.81
N GLY A 218 -7.43 10.12 -12.58
CA GLY A 218 -6.02 9.97 -12.19
C GLY A 218 -5.54 8.51 -12.13
N LEU A 219 -6.39 7.56 -12.51
CA LEU A 219 -6.00 6.16 -12.55
C LEU A 219 -5.02 5.88 -13.70
N PRO A 220 -4.08 4.94 -13.51
CA PRO A 220 -3.24 4.47 -14.62
C PRO A 220 -4.09 3.92 -15.78
N PRO A 221 -3.59 3.97 -17.00
CA PRO A 221 -4.26 3.36 -18.15
C PRO A 221 -4.63 1.90 -17.89
N LEU A 222 -5.76 1.45 -18.40
CA LEU A 222 -6.24 0.07 -18.23
C LEU A 222 -5.21 -0.97 -18.67
N SER A 223 -4.35 -0.64 -19.65
CA SER A 223 -3.23 -1.49 -20.08
C SER A 223 -2.21 -1.73 -18.95
N VAL A 224 -1.89 -0.69 -18.16
CA VAL A 224 -0.99 -0.80 -17.00
C VAL A 224 -1.63 -1.62 -15.91
N ILE A 225 -2.91 -1.34 -15.59
CA ILE A 225 -3.67 -2.11 -14.60
C ILE A 225 -3.76 -3.57 -15.02
N GLY A 226 -4.12 -3.83 -16.27
CA GLY A 226 -4.21 -5.18 -16.83
C GLY A 226 -2.89 -5.93 -16.78
N LEU A 227 -1.78 -5.30 -17.18
CA LEU A 227 -0.45 -5.88 -17.10
C LEU A 227 -0.09 -6.27 -15.65
N VAL A 228 -0.23 -5.34 -14.71
CA VAL A 228 0.12 -5.54 -13.31
C VAL A 228 -0.70 -6.67 -12.70
N VAL A 229 -2.01 -6.71 -12.98
CA VAL A 229 -2.90 -7.78 -12.52
C VAL A 229 -2.55 -9.12 -13.18
N ALA A 230 -2.22 -9.15 -14.48
CA ALA A 230 -1.84 -10.36 -15.19
C ALA A 230 -0.50 -10.95 -14.70
N MET A 231 0.39 -10.12 -14.12
CA MET A 231 1.65 -10.60 -13.56
C MET A 231 1.48 -11.29 -12.19
N VAL A 232 0.35 -11.12 -11.51
CA VAL A 232 0.08 -11.78 -10.22
C VAL A 232 0.08 -13.30 -10.34
N PRO A 233 -0.72 -13.95 -11.21
CA PRO A 233 -0.68 -15.40 -11.36
C PRO A 233 0.70 -15.91 -11.81
N VAL A 234 1.41 -15.16 -12.66
CA VAL A 234 2.79 -15.48 -13.05
C VAL A 234 3.69 -15.52 -11.83
N GLY A 235 3.65 -14.50 -10.98
CA GLY A 235 4.42 -14.44 -9.74
C GLY A 235 4.04 -15.55 -8.74
N ILE A 236 2.76 -15.93 -8.64
CA ILE A 236 2.31 -17.06 -7.80
C ILE A 236 2.90 -18.39 -8.30
N LEU A 237 2.85 -18.63 -9.61
CA LEU A 237 3.40 -19.85 -10.22
C LEU A 237 4.92 -19.95 -10.03
N VAL A 238 5.64 -18.86 -10.33
CA VAL A 238 7.08 -18.76 -10.10
C VAL A 238 7.40 -18.91 -8.62
N GLY A 239 6.67 -18.19 -7.75
CA GLY A 239 6.83 -18.24 -6.31
C GLY A 239 6.62 -19.64 -5.73
N GLY A 240 5.68 -20.41 -6.26
CA GLY A 240 5.47 -21.79 -5.86
C GLY A 240 6.66 -22.71 -6.17
N ARG A 241 7.41 -22.44 -7.25
CA ARG A 241 8.65 -23.15 -7.59
C ARG A 241 9.83 -22.67 -6.74
N VAL A 242 9.96 -21.36 -6.57
CA VAL A 242 11.02 -20.73 -5.78
C VAL A 242 10.93 -21.12 -4.31
N ALA A 243 9.74 -21.11 -3.71
CA ALA A 243 9.52 -21.47 -2.31
C ALA A 243 9.97 -22.89 -1.96
N ARG A 244 10.07 -23.78 -2.94
CA ARG A 244 10.59 -25.15 -2.73
C ARG A 244 12.11 -25.25 -2.73
N ARG A 245 12.80 -24.23 -3.24
CA ARG A 245 14.26 -24.25 -3.45
C ARG A 245 15.00 -23.17 -2.65
N VAL A 246 14.31 -22.11 -2.26
CA VAL A 246 14.90 -20.92 -1.62
C VAL A 246 14.41 -20.85 -0.18
N PRO A 247 15.34 -20.78 0.81
CA PRO A 247 14.97 -20.55 2.20
C PRO A 247 14.22 -19.25 2.39
N ALA A 248 13.22 -19.25 3.29
CA ALA A 248 12.44 -18.05 3.61
C ALA A 248 13.31 -16.87 4.07
N GLU A 249 14.44 -17.14 4.72
CA GLU A 249 15.41 -16.15 5.16
C GLU A 249 16.04 -15.38 3.99
N MET A 250 16.35 -16.04 2.88
CA MET A 250 16.86 -15.36 1.67
C MET A 250 15.79 -14.45 1.08
N GLY A 251 14.53 -14.90 1.00
CA GLY A 251 13.41 -14.07 0.57
C GLY A 251 13.25 -12.83 1.46
N ARG A 252 13.38 -13.01 2.78
CA ARG A 252 13.35 -11.90 3.74
C ARG A 252 14.48 -10.90 3.51
N ARG A 253 15.71 -11.34 3.28
CA ARG A 253 16.85 -10.46 2.97
C ARG A 253 16.62 -9.65 1.69
N VAL A 254 16.16 -10.29 0.63
CA VAL A 254 15.82 -9.61 -0.63
C VAL A 254 14.73 -8.56 -0.39
N ALA A 255 13.67 -8.91 0.36
CA ALA A 255 12.63 -7.95 0.70
C ALA A 255 13.19 -6.76 1.47
N VAL A 256 14.03 -6.97 2.48
CA VAL A 256 14.65 -5.90 3.26
C VAL A 256 15.46 -4.96 2.37
N VAL A 257 16.29 -5.47 1.47
CA VAL A 257 17.10 -4.64 0.56
C VAL A 257 16.21 -3.80 -0.35
N VAL A 258 15.22 -4.42 -1.01
CA VAL A 258 14.32 -3.71 -1.94
C VAL A 258 13.48 -2.66 -1.22
N VAL A 259 12.94 -3.01 -0.06
CA VAL A 259 12.11 -2.10 0.76
C VAL A 259 12.96 -0.92 1.27
N SER A 260 14.17 -1.18 1.75
CA SER A 260 15.07 -0.13 2.22
C SER A 260 15.44 0.84 1.09
N ALA A 261 15.81 0.33 -0.07
CA ALA A 261 16.14 1.16 -1.22
C ALA A 261 14.93 2.01 -1.65
N GLY A 262 13.76 1.40 -1.78
CA GLY A 262 12.53 2.11 -2.13
C GLY A 262 12.12 3.17 -1.10
N ALA A 263 12.25 2.85 0.20
CA ALA A 263 11.94 3.77 1.27
C ALA A 263 12.89 4.99 1.28
N VAL A 264 14.19 4.77 1.12
CA VAL A 264 15.18 5.85 1.05
C VAL A 264 14.94 6.76 -0.16
N MET A 265 14.63 6.17 -1.34
CA MET A 265 14.32 6.95 -2.53
C MET A 265 13.05 7.79 -2.35
N LEU A 266 11.99 7.23 -1.76
CA LEU A 266 10.75 7.98 -1.48
C LEU A 266 11.00 9.11 -0.49
N LEU A 267 11.78 8.86 0.57
CA LEU A 267 12.16 9.91 1.51
C LEU A 267 12.98 11.02 0.84
N ALA A 268 13.97 10.66 0.05
CA ALA A 268 14.80 11.64 -0.65
C ALA A 268 13.96 12.51 -1.60
N ARG A 269 13.05 11.91 -2.36
CA ARG A 269 12.12 12.65 -3.25
C ARG A 269 11.15 13.51 -2.46
N GLY A 270 10.53 12.95 -1.42
CA GLY A 270 9.56 13.70 -0.62
C GLY A 270 10.20 14.89 0.09
N VAL A 271 11.35 14.70 0.74
CA VAL A 271 12.10 15.79 1.40
C VAL A 271 12.58 16.82 0.38
N GLY A 272 13.12 16.39 -0.77
CA GLY A 272 13.53 17.27 -1.85
C GLY A 272 12.38 18.11 -2.41
N GLY A 273 11.19 17.50 -2.56
CA GLY A 273 9.98 18.22 -2.97
C GLY A 273 9.49 19.24 -1.93
N LEU A 274 9.57 18.92 -0.63
CA LEU A 274 9.25 19.86 0.46
C LEU A 274 10.24 21.01 0.56
N ALA A 275 11.51 20.76 0.23
CA ALA A 275 12.57 21.79 0.20
C ALA A 275 12.54 22.65 -1.09
N GLY A 276 11.62 22.39 -2.01
CA GLY A 276 11.52 23.13 -3.28
C GLY A 276 12.70 22.87 -4.24
N MET A 277 13.33 21.70 -4.12
CA MET A 277 14.47 21.33 -4.98
C MET A 277 14.06 20.69 -6.32
N PHE A 278 12.76 20.41 -6.52
CA PHE A 278 12.20 19.79 -7.74
C PHE A 278 10.90 20.48 -8.16
#